data_d180c71652a8f69ef394ed20bd7764a4
#
_entry.id   d180c71652a8f69ef394ed20bd7764a4
#
_cell.length_a   1.000
_cell.length_b   1.000
_cell.length_c   1.000
_cell.angle_alpha   90.00
_cell.angle_beta   90.00
_cell.angle_gamma   90.00
#
_symmetry.space_group_name_H-M   'P 1'
#
loop_
_entity.id
_entity.type
_entity.pdbx_description
1 polymer ?
#
loop_
_entity_poly.entity_id
_entity_poly.type
_entity_poly.pdbx_seq_one_letter_code
_entity_poly.pdbx_strand_id
1 'polypeptide(L)'
;MLFRSGTWISVTADRGEFSRSARTLRLNGGVDVFTNAGYELHAAEATIDLNAGVMKTPTAIEGHGPLGMLQADTLTYTSGNKTLNLAGRVRVTINPRQNG
;
A
#
# COMPACT_ATOMS: atom_id res chain seq x y z
N MET A 1 -2.40 -10.18 -11.44
CA MET A 1 -2.94 -9.51 -12.58
C MET A 1 -1.90 -8.68 -13.31
N LEU A 2 -1.81 -8.84 -14.60
CA LEU A 2 -0.82 -8.20 -15.35
C LEU A 2 -1.34 -7.03 -16.11
N PHE A 3 -0.68 -5.90 -16.06
CA PHE A 3 -1.14 -4.71 -16.75
C PHE A 3 -0.26 -4.46 -17.96
N ARG A 4 -0.85 -3.86 -18.97
CA ARG A 4 -0.18 -3.66 -20.18
C ARG A 4 0.99 -2.85 -20.12
N SER A 5 1.11 -1.91 -19.38
CA SER A 5 2.28 -1.06 -19.36
C SER A 5 3.45 -1.69 -18.62
N GLY A 6 3.33 -2.92 -18.24
CA GLY A 6 4.40 -3.55 -17.50
C GLY A 6 4.39 -3.25 -16.01
N THR A 7 3.39 -2.53 -15.55
CA THR A 7 3.27 -2.23 -14.14
C THR A 7 2.31 -3.20 -13.49
N TRP A 8 2.71 -3.79 -12.39
CA TRP A 8 1.81 -4.66 -11.65
C TRP A 8 2.00 -4.46 -10.15
N ILE A 9 0.94 -4.75 -9.42
CA ILE A 9 0.92 -4.68 -7.97
C ILE A 9 0.33 -5.98 -7.46
N SER A 10 1.00 -6.58 -6.52
CA SER A 10 0.54 -7.81 -5.90
C SER A 10 0.25 -7.54 -4.43
N VAL A 11 -0.89 -7.98 -3.96
CA VAL A 11 -1.29 -7.81 -2.58
C VAL A 11 -1.62 -9.16 -1.99
N THR A 12 -1.03 -9.50 -0.85
CA THR A 12 -1.32 -10.74 -0.16
C THR A 12 -1.72 -10.45 1.28
N ALA A 13 -2.53 -11.30 1.85
CA ALA A 13 -2.96 -11.19 3.23
C ALA A 13 -3.42 -12.55 3.72
N ASP A 14 -3.41 -12.77 5.04
CA ASP A 14 -3.88 -14.03 5.58
C ASP A 14 -5.38 -14.16 5.46
N ARG A 15 -6.11 -13.07 5.55
CA ARG A 15 -7.55 -13.10 5.46
C ARG A 15 -8.08 -11.95 4.65
N GLY A 16 -9.11 -12.21 3.90
CA GLY A 16 -9.80 -11.17 3.16
C GLY A 16 -11.31 -11.34 3.36
N GLU A 17 -12.00 -10.22 3.50
CA GLU A 17 -13.43 -10.22 3.71
C GLU A 17 -14.05 -9.19 2.78
N PHE A 18 -14.93 -9.64 1.91
CA PHE A 18 -15.56 -8.75 0.95
C PHE A 18 -17.02 -8.50 1.32
N SER A 19 -17.39 -7.25 1.42
CA SER A 19 -18.79 -6.87 1.67
C SER A 19 -19.40 -6.42 0.36
N ARG A 20 -20.39 -7.17 -0.12
CA ARG A 20 -21.02 -6.83 -1.37
C ARG A 20 -21.86 -5.57 -1.27
N SER A 21 -22.56 -5.40 -0.16
CA SER A 21 -23.41 -4.22 -0.02
C SER A 21 -22.61 -2.94 0.13
N ALA A 22 -21.51 -2.98 0.84
CA ALA A 22 -20.68 -1.80 1.02
C ALA A 22 -19.62 -1.67 -0.05
N ARG A 23 -19.40 -2.72 -0.82
CA ARG A 23 -18.35 -2.74 -1.82
C ARG A 23 -17.00 -2.44 -1.22
N THR A 24 -16.69 -3.09 -0.12
CA THR A 24 -15.41 -2.93 0.54
C THR A 24 -14.74 -4.27 0.68
N LEU A 25 -13.42 -4.24 0.65
CA LEU A 25 -12.60 -5.42 0.85
C LEU A 25 -11.70 -5.12 2.05
N ARG A 26 -11.75 -5.97 3.06
CA ARG A 26 -10.91 -5.82 4.23
C ARG A 26 -9.89 -6.93 4.23
N LEU A 27 -8.64 -6.57 4.39
CA LEU A 27 -7.54 -7.52 4.44
C LEU A 27 -6.89 -7.42 5.81
N ASN A 28 -6.63 -8.54 6.43
CA ASN A 28 -5.93 -8.53 7.71
C ASN A 28 -5.11 -9.78 7.91
N GLY A 29 -4.37 -9.84 8.99
CA GLY A 29 -3.44 -10.91 9.24
C GLY A 29 -2.12 -10.69 8.54
N GLY A 30 -1.71 -9.44 8.37
CA GLY A 30 -0.46 -9.13 7.70
C GLY A 30 -0.67 -8.92 6.21
N VAL A 31 -0.71 -7.66 5.80
CA VAL A 31 -0.92 -7.29 4.41
C VAL A 31 0.42 -6.92 3.80
N ASP A 32 0.77 -7.58 2.71
CA ASP A 32 2.01 -7.29 2.01
C ASP A 32 1.69 -6.86 0.60
N VAL A 33 2.29 -5.76 0.18
CA VAL A 33 2.11 -5.23 -1.16
C VAL A 33 3.45 -5.20 -1.84
N PHE A 34 3.51 -5.71 -3.06
CA PHE A 34 4.72 -5.71 -3.85
C PHE A 34 4.45 -5.13 -5.22
N THR A 35 5.39 -4.41 -5.75
CA THR A 35 5.26 -3.87 -7.10
C THR A 35 6.46 -4.30 -7.93
N ASN A 36 6.30 -4.28 -9.24
CA ASN A 36 7.40 -4.63 -10.12
C ASN A 36 8.50 -3.57 -10.15
N ALA A 37 8.26 -2.43 -9.53
CA ALA A 37 9.29 -1.41 -9.41
C ALA A 37 10.21 -1.65 -8.22
N GLY A 38 9.97 -2.71 -7.47
CA GLY A 38 10.83 -3.06 -6.34
C GLY A 38 10.40 -2.47 -5.01
N TYR A 39 9.17 -1.96 -4.93
CA TYR A 39 8.66 -1.43 -3.68
C TYR A 39 7.84 -2.46 -2.95
N GLU A 40 7.94 -2.48 -1.63
CA GLU A 40 7.19 -3.35 -0.75
C GLU A 40 6.57 -2.52 0.35
N LEU A 41 5.34 -2.86 0.70
CA LEU A 41 4.66 -2.24 1.82
C LEU A 41 4.13 -3.33 2.72
N HIS A 42 4.20 -3.11 4.02
CA HIS A 42 3.71 -4.08 4.99
C HIS A 42 2.84 -3.36 6.01
N ALA A 43 1.69 -3.92 6.30
CA ALA A 43 0.76 -3.38 7.28
C ALA A 43 0.03 -4.52 7.95
N ALA A 44 -0.60 -4.25 9.08
CA ALA A 44 -1.39 -5.29 9.76
C ALA A 44 -2.70 -5.51 9.05
N GLU A 45 -3.30 -4.44 8.55
CA GLU A 45 -4.59 -4.55 7.87
C GLU A 45 -4.76 -3.43 6.86
N ALA A 46 -5.64 -3.63 5.93
CA ALA A 46 -5.97 -2.65 4.92
C ALA A 46 -7.44 -2.77 4.56
N THR A 47 -8.05 -1.66 4.20
CA THR A 47 -9.44 -1.64 3.75
C THR A 47 -9.47 -0.95 2.40
N ILE A 48 -10.12 -1.56 1.44
CA ILE A 48 -10.23 -1.01 0.10
C ILE A 48 -11.70 -0.73 -0.18
N ASP A 49 -12.01 0.52 -0.50
CA ASP A 49 -13.34 0.92 -0.89
C ASP A 49 -13.37 0.87 -2.41
N LEU A 50 -14.07 -0.10 -2.95
CA LEU A 50 -14.08 -0.32 -4.38
C LEU A 50 -14.88 0.72 -5.15
N ASN A 51 -15.85 1.35 -4.51
CA ASN A 51 -16.61 2.40 -5.16
C ASN A 51 -15.79 3.68 -5.27
N ALA A 52 -15.15 4.06 -4.20
CA ALA A 52 -14.37 5.28 -4.17
C ALA A 52 -12.96 5.10 -4.71
N GLY A 53 -12.49 3.88 -4.84
CA GLY A 53 -11.12 3.64 -5.26
C GLY A 53 -10.12 4.10 -4.22
N VAL A 54 -10.42 3.86 -2.95
CA VAL A 54 -9.56 4.31 -1.86
C VAL A 54 -9.09 3.13 -1.04
N MET A 55 -7.80 3.07 -0.75
CA MET A 55 -7.24 2.07 0.13
C MET A 55 -6.73 2.76 1.38
N LYS A 56 -7.06 2.20 2.54
CA LYS A 56 -6.61 2.75 3.81
C LYS A 56 -5.98 1.68 4.65
N THR A 57 -4.90 2.04 5.33
CA THR A 57 -4.31 1.17 6.33
C THR A 57 -4.42 1.90 7.66
N PRO A 58 -5.31 1.46 8.53
CA PRO A 58 -5.53 2.16 9.81
C PRO A 58 -4.45 1.90 10.84
N THR A 59 -3.52 1.02 10.54
CA THR A 59 -2.45 0.68 11.48
C THR A 59 -1.12 1.07 10.85
N ALA A 60 -0.08 1.04 11.65
CA ALA A 60 1.25 1.44 11.20
C ALA A 60 1.67 0.67 9.96
N ILE A 61 2.32 1.36 9.05
CA ILE A 61 2.82 0.74 7.84
C ILE A 61 4.31 0.99 7.72
N GLU A 62 4.93 0.11 6.94
CA GLU A 62 6.34 0.18 6.73
C GLU A 62 6.58 -0.18 5.27
N GLY A 63 7.41 0.56 4.60
CA GLY A 63 7.68 0.33 3.19
C GLY A 63 9.16 0.39 2.88
N HIS A 64 9.56 -0.38 1.88
CA HIS A 64 10.92 -0.43 1.41
C HIS A 64 10.92 -0.31 -0.10
N GLY A 65 11.93 0.30 -0.64
CA GLY A 65 12.09 0.37 -2.08
C GLY A 65 13.50 0.71 -2.46
N PRO A 66 13.77 0.83 -3.74
CA PRO A 66 15.12 1.12 -4.20
C PRO A 66 15.68 2.42 -3.67
N LEU A 67 14.83 3.38 -3.36
CA LEU A 67 15.29 4.67 -2.89
C LEU A 67 15.37 4.80 -1.39
N GLY A 68 14.84 3.87 -0.65
CA GLY A 68 14.90 3.95 0.81
C GLY A 68 13.71 3.31 1.48
N MET A 69 13.33 3.84 2.63
CA MET A 69 12.28 3.27 3.47
C MET A 69 11.31 4.35 3.88
N LEU A 70 10.09 3.93 4.22
CA LEU A 70 9.14 4.84 4.80
C LEU A 70 8.35 4.15 5.89
N GLN A 71 7.88 4.94 6.85
CA GLN A 71 7.04 4.48 7.93
C GLN A 71 6.01 5.54 8.22
N ALA A 72 4.84 5.14 8.61
CA ALA A 72 3.78 6.07 9.00
C ALA A 72 2.77 5.32 9.84
N ASP A 73 1.95 6.04 10.58
CA ASP A 73 0.91 5.40 11.39
C ASP A 73 -0.27 5.01 10.51
N THR A 74 -0.57 5.78 9.49
CA THR A 74 -1.66 5.44 8.57
C THR A 74 -1.29 5.82 7.16
N LEU A 75 -1.95 5.16 6.22
CA LEU A 75 -1.75 5.44 4.81
C LEU A 75 -3.11 5.46 4.14
N THR A 76 -3.33 6.41 3.25
CA THR A 76 -4.54 6.45 2.43
C THR A 76 -4.12 6.67 1.00
N TYR A 77 -4.53 5.78 0.11
CA TYR A 77 -4.25 5.91 -1.30
C TYR A 77 -5.56 6.11 -2.05
N THR A 78 -5.64 7.16 -2.86
CA THR A 78 -6.82 7.45 -3.66
C THR A 78 -6.45 7.25 -5.12
N SER A 79 -7.06 6.26 -5.76
CA SER A 79 -6.68 5.92 -7.12
C SER A 79 -7.15 6.93 -8.15
N GLY A 80 -8.24 7.62 -7.88
CA GLY A 80 -8.78 8.58 -8.83
C GLY A 80 -7.80 9.67 -9.21
N ASN A 81 -7.16 10.29 -8.24
CA ASN A 81 -6.18 11.31 -8.49
C ASN A 81 -4.76 10.83 -8.16
N LYS A 82 -4.61 9.55 -7.90
CA LYS A 82 -3.32 8.93 -7.63
C LYS A 82 -2.56 9.62 -6.51
N THR A 83 -3.29 9.96 -5.45
CA THR A 83 -2.72 10.64 -4.30
C THR A 83 -2.47 9.67 -3.17
N LEU A 84 -1.28 9.74 -2.60
CA LEU A 84 -0.89 8.93 -1.47
C LEU A 84 -0.69 9.84 -0.28
N ASN A 85 -1.45 9.62 0.79
CA ASN A 85 -1.32 10.39 2.02
C ASN A 85 -0.80 9.52 3.14
N LEU A 86 0.20 10.02 3.83
CA LEU A 86 0.76 9.35 4.99
C LEU A 86 0.55 10.27 6.18
N ALA A 87 0.13 9.72 7.29
CA ALA A 87 -0.14 10.53 8.47
C ALA A 87 0.35 9.83 9.73
N GLY A 88 0.68 10.62 10.74
CA GLY A 88 1.11 10.12 12.04
C GLY A 88 2.53 9.61 12.02
N ARG A 89 3.45 10.34 12.61
CA ARG A 89 4.85 9.94 12.72
C ARG A 89 5.44 9.43 11.39
N VAL A 90 5.27 10.22 10.38
CA VAL A 90 5.79 9.86 9.07
C VAL A 90 7.30 9.99 9.08
N ARG A 91 7.97 8.93 8.67
CA ARG A 91 9.42 8.95 8.55
C ARG A 91 9.79 8.40 7.18
N VAL A 92 10.56 9.14 6.44
CA VAL A 92 11.03 8.71 5.13
C VAL A 92 12.54 8.80 5.16
N THR A 93 13.20 7.69 4.86
CA THR A 93 14.66 7.66 4.78
C THR A 93 15.01 7.38 3.34
N ILE A 94 15.74 8.29 2.74
CA ILE A 94 16.14 8.15 1.36
C ILE A 94 17.63 7.87 1.29
N ASN A 95 17.98 6.80 0.60
CA ASN A 95 19.37 6.43 0.42
C ASN A 95 19.74 6.76 -1.00
N PRO A 96 20.39 7.88 -1.22
CA PRO A 96 20.77 8.24 -2.56
C PRO A 96 21.79 7.25 -3.07
N ARG A 97 21.64 6.78 -4.31
CA ARG A 97 22.55 5.84 -4.81
C ARG A 97 23.81 6.45 -5.01
N GLN A 98 24.70 5.89 -4.60
CA GLN A 98 25.90 6.46 -4.80
C GLN A 98 26.29 6.04 -6.01
N ASN A 99 26.35 5.93 -6.72
CA ASN A 99 26.65 5.57 -7.73
C ASN A 99 27.29 5.27 -8.02
N GLY A 100 27.01 5.34 -7.54
CA GLY A 100 27.81 5.19 -7.74
C GLY A 100 27.71 4.81 -7.83
#